data_aa8daf318ddf1b4d19722dcab20a7c5b
#
_entry.id   aa8daf318ddf1b4d19722dcab20a7c5b
#
_cell.length_a   1.000
_cell.length_b   1.000
_cell.length_c   1.000
_cell.angle_alpha   90.00
_cell.angle_beta   90.00
_cell.angle_gamma   90.00
#
_symmetry.space_group_name_H-M   'P 1'
#
loop_
_entity.id
_entity.type
_entity.pdbx_description
1 polymer ?
#
loop_
_entity_poly.entity_id
_entity_poly.type
_entity_poly.pdbx_seq_one_letter_code
_entity_poly.pdbx_strand_id
1 'polypeptide(L)'
;MAIDGKHYLSGDEYLHDAWRLAAAVMSSGWKPDILIALWRGGAPVGVALHEFFKVSGWDVRHIPLKCGSYTGIGENAGEVVFTHGDIVFGMLRKGDRVLVVDDVFDTGKTAKAVKARIDATGAEMRMACVYWKPGKNTTDLKPDFFVKDVGLEWIVFPHELEGLTPEEMRTKDPDLAQLVAECRRKVN
;
A
#
# COMPACT_ATOMS: atom_id res chain seq x y z
N MET A 1 -0.54 -5.03 19.32
CA MET A 1 -1.49 -5.34 20.44
C MET A 1 -2.87 -5.50 19.82
N ALA A 2 -3.59 -6.57 20.10
CA ALA A 2 -4.97 -6.78 19.61
C ALA A 2 -5.97 -6.28 20.67
N ILE A 3 -6.85 -5.37 20.28
CA ILE A 3 -7.92 -4.82 21.12
C ILE A 3 -9.19 -4.80 20.26
N ASP A 4 -10.28 -5.33 20.77
CA ASP A 4 -11.58 -5.42 20.06
C ASP A 4 -11.49 -6.10 18.68
N GLY A 5 -10.63 -7.12 18.53
CA GLY A 5 -10.42 -7.83 17.27
C GLY A 5 -9.60 -7.07 16.24
N LYS A 6 -9.03 -5.90 16.59
CA LYS A 6 -8.15 -5.09 15.76
C LYS A 6 -6.71 -5.19 16.25
N HIS A 7 -5.77 -5.33 15.30
CA HIS A 7 -4.35 -5.33 15.58
C HIS A 7 -3.78 -3.94 15.29
N TYR A 8 -3.41 -3.20 16.34
CA TYR A 8 -2.77 -1.89 16.22
C TYR A 8 -1.27 -2.08 16.01
N LEU A 9 -0.82 -1.74 14.83
CA LEU A 9 0.57 -1.87 14.42
C LEU A 9 1.36 -0.63 14.84
N SER A 10 2.53 -0.82 15.46
CA SER A 10 3.43 0.30 15.79
C SER A 10 4.18 0.81 14.55
N GLY A 11 4.62 2.08 14.59
CA GLY A 11 5.42 2.66 13.50
C GLY A 11 6.73 1.91 13.28
N ASP A 12 7.39 1.51 14.38
CA ASP A 12 8.66 0.78 14.33
C ASP A 12 8.48 -0.61 13.70
N GLU A 13 7.48 -1.37 14.15
CA GLU A 13 7.20 -2.70 13.58
C GLU A 13 6.89 -2.60 12.09
N TYR A 14 6.07 -1.63 11.69
CA TYR A 14 5.70 -1.42 10.30
C TYR A 14 6.90 -1.07 9.43
N LEU A 15 7.76 -0.19 9.91
CA LEU A 15 8.98 0.21 9.19
C LEU A 15 9.96 -0.95 9.05
N HIS A 16 10.17 -1.73 10.12
CA HIS A 16 10.99 -2.94 10.06
C HIS A 16 10.44 -3.98 9.07
N ASP A 17 9.12 -4.18 9.04
CA ASP A 17 8.51 -5.09 8.08
C ASP A 17 8.66 -4.56 6.63
N ALA A 18 8.54 -3.24 6.41
CA ALA A 18 8.82 -2.65 5.09
C ALA A 18 10.27 -2.88 4.63
N TRP A 19 11.26 -2.78 5.52
CA TRP A 19 12.65 -3.11 5.18
C TRP A 19 12.87 -4.60 4.91
N ARG A 20 12.18 -5.51 5.64
CA ARG A 20 12.18 -6.94 5.33
C ARG A 20 11.61 -7.22 3.93
N LEU A 21 10.55 -6.50 3.56
CA LEU A 21 9.99 -6.57 2.20
C LEU A 21 11.02 -6.14 1.14
N ALA A 22 11.72 -5.02 1.37
CA ALA A 22 12.79 -4.56 0.48
C ALA A 22 13.90 -5.61 0.32
N ALA A 23 14.35 -6.20 1.43
CA ALA A 23 15.35 -7.25 1.43
C ALA A 23 14.88 -8.50 0.66
N ALA A 24 13.60 -8.88 0.79
CA ALA A 24 13.03 -10.01 0.05
C ALA A 24 13.01 -9.74 -1.46
N VAL A 25 12.64 -8.53 -1.88
CA VAL A 25 12.69 -8.14 -3.29
C VAL A 25 14.12 -8.22 -3.81
N MET A 26 15.10 -7.66 -3.10
CA MET A 26 16.51 -7.69 -3.52
C MET A 26 17.07 -9.11 -3.57
N SER A 27 16.73 -9.95 -2.60
CA SER A 27 17.19 -11.34 -2.55
C SER A 27 16.67 -12.21 -3.70
N SER A 28 15.57 -11.79 -4.34
CA SER A 28 15.04 -12.47 -5.53
C SER A 28 15.92 -12.27 -6.77
N GLY A 29 16.82 -11.30 -6.77
CA GLY A 29 17.61 -10.89 -7.93
C GLY A 29 16.82 -10.10 -9.00
N TRP A 30 15.50 -9.95 -8.84
CA TRP A 30 14.69 -9.16 -9.76
C TRP A 30 14.72 -7.68 -9.39
N LYS A 31 15.49 -6.91 -10.15
CA LYS A 31 15.63 -5.47 -9.92
C LYS A 31 14.54 -4.71 -10.67
N PRO A 32 13.66 -3.94 -10.01
CA PRO A 32 12.71 -3.07 -10.69
C PRO A 32 13.42 -1.85 -11.31
N ASP A 33 12.88 -1.37 -12.43
CA ASP A 33 13.28 -0.10 -13.05
C ASP A 33 12.46 1.06 -12.45
N ILE A 34 11.21 0.75 -12.01
CA ILE A 34 10.27 1.71 -11.45
C ILE A 34 9.55 1.09 -10.26
N LEU A 35 9.43 1.86 -9.17
CA LEU A 35 8.60 1.58 -8.02
C LEU A 35 7.36 2.47 -8.09
N ILE A 36 6.17 1.89 -8.11
CA ILE A 36 4.90 2.60 -8.01
C ILE A 36 4.31 2.35 -6.62
N ALA A 37 4.26 3.39 -5.78
CA ALA A 37 3.64 3.32 -4.47
C ALA A 37 2.16 3.72 -4.56
N LEU A 38 1.25 2.83 -4.14
CA LEU A 38 -0.17 3.12 -4.14
C LEU A 38 -0.51 4.09 -3.01
N TRP A 39 -1.12 5.20 -3.35
CA TRP A 39 -1.54 6.19 -2.37
C TRP A 39 -2.91 5.80 -1.83
N ARG A 40 -3.09 5.62 -0.51
CA ARG A 40 -2.28 6.14 0.63
C ARG A 40 -1.38 5.07 1.26
N GLY A 41 -1.87 3.85 1.48
CA GLY A 41 -1.24 2.82 2.29
C GLY A 41 0.15 2.41 1.80
N GLY A 42 0.31 2.29 0.49
CA GLY A 42 1.61 1.95 -0.11
C GLY A 42 2.67 3.06 -0.05
N ALA A 43 2.28 4.32 0.25
CA ALA A 43 3.25 5.42 0.23
C ALA A 43 4.35 5.29 1.31
N PRO A 44 4.06 5.02 2.60
CA PRO A 44 5.09 4.82 3.60
C PRO A 44 5.99 3.61 3.29
N VAL A 45 5.39 2.52 2.78
CA VAL A 45 6.14 1.33 2.34
C VAL A 45 7.06 1.68 1.18
N GLY A 46 6.53 2.40 0.18
CA GLY A 46 7.30 2.83 -0.99
C GLY A 46 8.52 3.66 -0.63
N VAL A 47 8.40 4.60 0.31
CA VAL A 47 9.53 5.38 0.83
C VAL A 47 10.56 4.48 1.49
N ALA A 48 10.13 3.56 2.37
CA ALA A 48 11.03 2.66 3.07
C ALA A 48 11.79 1.73 2.11
N LEU A 49 11.11 1.18 1.09
CA LEU A 49 11.73 0.35 0.07
C LEU A 49 12.73 1.15 -0.78
N HIS A 50 12.33 2.35 -1.22
CA HIS A 50 13.20 3.20 -2.04
C HIS A 50 14.50 3.55 -1.32
N GLU A 51 14.43 3.98 -0.05
CA GLU A 51 15.61 4.27 0.77
C GLU A 51 16.49 3.03 0.95
N PHE A 52 15.87 1.87 1.24
CA PHE A 52 16.60 0.60 1.40
C PHE A 52 17.31 0.20 0.10
N PHE A 53 16.65 0.30 -1.05
CA PHE A 53 17.23 0.01 -2.36
C PHE A 53 18.42 0.94 -2.65
N LYS A 54 18.25 2.23 -2.37
CA LYS A 54 19.28 3.24 -2.66
C LYS A 54 20.54 3.02 -1.84
N VAL A 55 20.42 2.80 -0.53
CA VAL A 55 21.58 2.52 0.35
C VAL A 55 22.24 1.19 -0.01
N SER A 56 21.48 0.24 -0.57
CA SER A 56 21.98 -1.07 -1.02
C SER A 56 22.46 -1.09 -2.49
N GLY A 57 22.58 0.07 -3.11
CA GLY A 57 23.17 0.21 -4.47
C GLY A 57 22.20 0.01 -5.63
N TRP A 58 20.89 -0.03 -5.37
CA TRP A 58 19.88 -0.02 -6.44
C TRP A 58 19.32 1.38 -6.66
N ASP A 59 19.54 1.95 -7.84
CA ASP A 59 18.85 3.17 -8.26
C ASP A 59 17.56 2.78 -8.97
N VAL A 60 16.41 3.12 -8.37
CA VAL A 60 15.07 2.77 -8.84
C VAL A 60 14.25 4.04 -8.95
N ARG A 61 13.67 4.31 -10.10
CA ARG A 61 12.73 5.44 -10.26
C ARG A 61 11.49 5.17 -9.39
N HIS A 62 10.85 6.21 -8.87
CA HIS A 62 9.65 6.05 -8.03
C HIS A 62 8.55 7.02 -8.44
N ILE A 63 7.30 6.57 -8.33
CA ILE A 63 6.12 7.36 -8.70
C ILE A 63 4.99 7.00 -7.72
N PRO A 64 4.33 7.96 -7.06
CA PRO A 64 3.10 7.71 -6.33
C PRO A 64 1.92 7.61 -7.29
N LEU A 65 1.02 6.65 -7.07
CA LEU A 65 -0.22 6.50 -7.83
C LEU A 65 -1.42 6.51 -6.89
N LYS A 66 -2.23 7.55 -6.97
CA LYS A 66 -3.49 7.59 -6.22
C LYS A 66 -4.52 6.68 -6.90
N CYS A 67 -4.98 5.68 -6.16
CA CYS A 67 -6.07 4.81 -6.55
C CYS A 67 -7.08 4.67 -5.40
N GLY A 68 -8.32 4.37 -5.75
CA GLY A 68 -9.40 4.17 -4.78
C GLY A 68 -10.62 3.58 -5.45
N SER A 69 -11.49 2.96 -4.66
CA SER A 69 -12.76 2.46 -5.19
C SER A 69 -13.72 3.63 -5.42
N TYR A 70 -14.41 3.62 -6.55
CA TYR A 70 -15.49 4.54 -6.80
C TYR A 70 -16.66 4.25 -5.85
N THR A 71 -17.05 5.24 -5.05
CA THR A 71 -18.12 5.13 -4.03
C THR A 71 -19.47 5.64 -4.53
N GLY A 72 -19.62 5.97 -5.83
CA GLY A 72 -20.86 6.47 -6.42
C GLY A 72 -21.97 5.41 -6.49
N ILE A 73 -23.20 5.87 -6.63
CA ILE A 73 -24.38 5.02 -6.83
C ILE A 73 -24.48 4.70 -8.33
N GLY A 74 -24.47 3.40 -8.70
CA GLY A 74 -24.64 2.96 -10.08
C GLY A 74 -23.80 1.74 -10.46
N GLU A 75 -23.77 1.39 -11.75
CA GLU A 75 -23.12 0.18 -12.30
C GLU A 75 -21.60 0.12 -12.05
N ASN A 76 -20.93 1.26 -11.83
CA ASN A 76 -19.48 1.36 -11.59
C ASN A 76 -19.11 1.36 -10.10
N ALA A 77 -20.05 1.12 -9.19
CA ALA A 77 -19.76 1.05 -7.76
C ALA A 77 -18.77 -0.09 -7.47
N GLY A 78 -17.60 0.27 -6.95
CA GLY A 78 -16.51 -0.67 -6.64
C GLY A 78 -15.44 -0.79 -7.73
N GLU A 79 -15.54 -0.08 -8.86
CA GLU A 79 -14.43 0.07 -9.79
C GLU A 79 -13.27 0.86 -9.17
N VAL A 80 -12.06 0.47 -9.52
CA VAL A 80 -10.85 1.18 -9.10
C VAL A 80 -10.59 2.37 -10.03
N VAL A 81 -10.60 3.56 -9.46
CA VAL A 81 -10.33 4.82 -10.16
C VAL A 81 -8.90 5.27 -9.87
N PHE A 82 -8.20 5.72 -10.91
CA PHE A 82 -6.85 6.25 -10.82
C PHE A 82 -6.85 7.77 -11.01
N THR A 83 -6.42 8.51 -10.02
CA THR A 83 -6.19 9.96 -10.20
C THR A 83 -4.87 10.16 -10.93
N HIS A 84 -4.93 10.83 -12.08
CA HIS A 84 -3.79 11.03 -12.98
C HIS A 84 -3.16 9.73 -13.51
N GLY A 85 -3.94 8.64 -13.56
CA GLY A 85 -3.48 7.34 -14.02
C GLY A 85 -2.86 7.39 -15.43
N ASP A 86 -3.47 8.12 -16.35
CA ASP A 86 -2.96 8.23 -17.72
C ASP A 86 -1.56 8.85 -17.79
N ILE A 87 -1.23 9.78 -16.88
CA ILE A 87 0.12 10.34 -16.79
C ILE A 87 1.09 9.28 -16.28
N VAL A 88 0.75 8.60 -15.17
CA VAL A 88 1.63 7.60 -14.56
C VAL A 88 1.87 6.41 -15.49
N PHE A 89 0.82 5.84 -16.05
CA PHE A 89 0.95 4.71 -16.98
C PHE A 89 1.59 5.11 -18.31
N GLY A 90 1.40 6.36 -18.76
CA GLY A 90 2.04 6.91 -19.94
C GLY A 90 3.58 7.11 -19.82
N MET A 91 4.11 7.09 -18.58
CA MET A 91 5.55 7.11 -18.33
C MET A 91 6.20 5.73 -18.48
N LEU A 92 5.41 4.65 -18.48
CA LEU A 92 5.90 3.28 -18.61
C LEU A 92 6.21 2.94 -20.07
N ARG A 93 7.23 2.12 -20.26
CA ARG A 93 7.65 1.64 -21.56
C ARG A 93 7.60 0.12 -21.62
N LYS A 94 7.42 -0.41 -22.79
CA LYS A 94 7.52 -1.85 -23.04
C LYS A 94 8.86 -2.39 -22.52
N GLY A 95 8.79 -3.40 -21.67
CA GLY A 95 9.93 -4.05 -21.05
C GLY A 95 10.39 -3.43 -19.73
N ASP A 96 9.83 -2.29 -19.29
CA ASP A 96 10.07 -1.79 -17.92
C ASP A 96 9.62 -2.84 -16.89
N ARG A 97 10.42 -3.03 -15.85
CA ARG A 97 10.07 -3.85 -14.66
C ARG A 97 9.52 -2.95 -13.59
N VAL A 98 8.23 -3.12 -13.29
CA VAL A 98 7.47 -2.24 -12.41
C VAL A 98 7.16 -2.98 -11.11
N LEU A 99 7.69 -2.51 -9.98
CA LEU A 99 7.30 -2.96 -8.64
C LEU A 99 6.15 -2.08 -8.14
N VAL A 100 4.97 -2.64 -8.02
CA VAL A 100 3.83 -1.98 -7.37
C VAL A 100 3.83 -2.32 -5.89
N VAL A 101 3.68 -1.30 -5.03
CA VAL A 101 3.82 -1.46 -3.58
C VAL A 101 2.57 -0.96 -2.87
N ASP A 102 2.06 -1.77 -1.93
CA ASP A 102 0.98 -1.39 -1.03
C ASP A 102 1.28 -1.84 0.41
N ASP A 103 0.50 -1.39 1.39
CA ASP A 103 0.61 -1.85 2.77
C ASP A 103 0.00 -3.23 2.95
N VAL A 104 -1.16 -3.49 2.34
CA VAL A 104 -1.89 -4.75 2.44
C VAL A 104 -2.48 -5.19 1.10
N PHE A 105 -2.33 -6.47 0.79
CA PHE A 105 -3.07 -7.11 -0.27
C PHE A 105 -4.31 -7.78 0.34
N ASP A 106 -5.45 -7.11 0.24
CA ASP A 106 -6.74 -7.58 0.81
C ASP A 106 -7.55 -8.32 -0.26
N THR A 107 -8.47 -7.66 -0.95
CA THR A 107 -9.35 -8.29 -1.95
C THR A 107 -8.70 -8.58 -3.30
N GLY A 108 -7.55 -8.00 -3.57
CA GLY A 108 -6.84 -8.10 -4.84
C GLY A 108 -7.39 -7.20 -5.97
N LYS A 109 -8.54 -6.55 -5.77
CA LYS A 109 -9.18 -5.72 -6.82
C LYS A 109 -8.29 -4.59 -7.31
N THR A 110 -7.62 -3.87 -6.40
CA THR A 110 -6.69 -2.79 -6.75
C THR A 110 -5.51 -3.32 -7.56
N ALA A 111 -4.91 -4.42 -7.11
CA ALA A 111 -3.80 -5.07 -7.81
C ALA A 111 -4.19 -5.50 -9.22
N LYS A 112 -5.39 -6.08 -9.38
CA LYS A 112 -5.93 -6.50 -10.69
C LYS A 112 -6.12 -5.31 -11.64
N ALA A 113 -6.69 -4.21 -11.14
CA ALA A 113 -6.90 -3.00 -11.93
C ALA A 113 -5.58 -2.34 -12.36
N VAL A 114 -4.61 -2.23 -11.42
CA VAL A 114 -3.27 -1.69 -11.72
C VAL A 114 -2.56 -2.58 -12.75
N LYS A 115 -2.62 -3.90 -12.54
CA LYS A 115 -1.99 -4.86 -13.46
C LYS A 115 -2.51 -4.72 -14.88
N ALA A 116 -3.82 -4.62 -15.07
CA ALA A 116 -4.41 -4.45 -16.39
C ALA A 116 -3.90 -3.19 -17.11
N ARG A 117 -3.68 -2.08 -16.38
CA ARG A 117 -3.16 -0.84 -16.94
C ARG A 117 -1.66 -0.95 -17.27
N ILE A 118 -0.87 -1.62 -16.43
CA ILE A 118 0.57 -1.82 -16.68
C ILE A 118 0.77 -2.79 -17.85
N ASP A 119 0.05 -3.91 -17.89
CA ASP A 119 0.13 -4.88 -18.99
C ASP A 119 -0.16 -4.24 -20.35
N ALA A 120 -1.11 -3.29 -20.40
CA ALA A 120 -1.43 -2.56 -21.62
C ALA A 120 -0.26 -1.70 -22.16
N THR A 121 0.73 -1.37 -21.33
CA THR A 121 1.96 -0.66 -21.76
C THR A 121 3.05 -1.60 -22.27
N GLY A 122 2.90 -2.90 -22.04
CA GLY A 122 3.92 -3.93 -22.30
C GLY A 122 5.04 -3.99 -21.25
N ALA A 123 4.87 -3.35 -20.10
CA ALA A 123 5.76 -3.47 -18.94
C ALA A 123 5.43 -4.75 -18.14
N GLU A 124 6.43 -5.27 -17.42
CA GLU A 124 6.27 -6.39 -16.47
C GLU A 124 5.93 -5.85 -15.08
N MET A 125 4.85 -6.32 -14.47
CA MET A 125 4.47 -5.94 -13.12
C MET A 125 4.78 -7.05 -12.13
N ARG A 126 5.37 -6.69 -10.97
CA ARG A 126 5.33 -7.48 -9.73
C ARG A 126 4.70 -6.66 -8.61
N MET A 127 3.97 -7.36 -7.74
CA MET A 127 3.28 -6.77 -6.59
C MET A 127 3.99 -7.11 -5.29
N ALA A 128 4.28 -6.09 -4.49
CA ALA A 128 4.80 -6.23 -3.14
C ALA A 128 3.85 -5.62 -2.12
N CYS A 129 3.62 -6.30 -1.00
CA CYS A 129 2.87 -5.75 0.12
C CYS A 129 3.49 -6.20 1.44
N VAL A 130 3.31 -5.41 2.50
CA VAL A 130 3.81 -5.82 3.82
C VAL A 130 2.96 -6.98 4.34
N TYR A 131 1.64 -6.87 4.21
CA TYR A 131 0.70 -7.87 4.72
C TYR A 131 -0.18 -8.44 3.59
N TRP A 132 -0.44 -9.74 3.68
CA TRP A 132 -1.34 -10.42 2.76
C TRP A 132 -2.49 -11.08 3.50
N LYS A 133 -3.71 -10.97 2.95
CA LYS A 133 -4.94 -11.57 3.45
C LYS A 133 -5.52 -12.57 2.46
N PRO A 134 -4.96 -13.78 2.35
CA PRO A 134 -5.41 -14.77 1.35
C PRO A 134 -6.90 -15.11 1.50
N GLY A 135 -7.44 -15.14 2.72
CA GLY A 135 -8.85 -15.44 2.99
C GLY A 135 -9.84 -14.37 2.52
N LYS A 136 -9.36 -13.14 2.19
CA LYS A 136 -10.18 -12.05 1.64
C LYS A 136 -10.00 -11.85 0.14
N ASN A 137 -9.00 -12.48 -0.45
CA ASN A 137 -8.71 -12.33 -1.89
C ASN A 137 -9.85 -12.88 -2.73
N THR A 138 -10.36 -12.05 -3.65
CA THR A 138 -11.44 -12.37 -4.57
C THR A 138 -10.97 -12.47 -6.03
N THR A 139 -9.66 -12.41 -6.24
CA THR A 139 -9.04 -12.46 -7.58
C THR A 139 -8.15 -13.68 -7.72
N ASP A 140 -7.69 -13.92 -8.94
CA ASP A 140 -6.69 -14.94 -9.30
C ASP A 140 -5.25 -14.49 -9.03
N LEU A 141 -5.05 -13.23 -8.61
CA LEU A 141 -3.74 -12.66 -8.32
C LEU A 141 -3.33 -12.91 -6.86
N LYS A 142 -2.04 -12.97 -6.64
CA LYS A 142 -1.40 -12.95 -5.32
C LYS A 142 -0.20 -12.00 -5.37
N PRO A 143 0.24 -11.45 -4.23
CA PRO A 143 1.47 -10.67 -4.21
C PRO A 143 2.68 -11.56 -4.54
N ASP A 144 3.63 -11.02 -5.32
CA ASP A 144 4.90 -11.70 -5.61
C ASP A 144 5.81 -11.68 -4.38
N PHE A 145 5.72 -10.60 -3.59
CA PHE A 145 6.48 -10.41 -2.36
C PHE A 145 5.57 -9.96 -1.23
N PHE A 146 5.68 -10.60 -0.06
CA PHE A 146 4.99 -10.17 1.16
C PHE A 146 5.80 -10.61 2.39
N VAL A 147 5.56 -9.96 3.53
CA VAL A 147 6.26 -10.27 4.79
C VAL A 147 5.46 -11.22 5.64
N LYS A 148 4.17 -10.96 5.82
CA LYS A 148 3.30 -11.76 6.70
C LYS A 148 1.96 -12.07 6.03
N ASP A 149 1.53 -13.32 6.16
CA ASP A 149 0.12 -13.71 6.01
C ASP A 149 -0.60 -13.39 7.33
N VAL A 150 -1.62 -12.56 7.26
CA VAL A 150 -2.38 -12.09 8.43
C VAL A 150 -3.84 -12.61 8.43
N GLY A 151 -4.13 -13.56 7.54
CA GLY A 151 -5.44 -14.20 7.48
C GLY A 151 -6.58 -13.20 7.31
N LEU A 152 -7.45 -13.11 8.32
CA LEU A 152 -8.60 -12.20 8.35
C LEU A 152 -8.44 -11.05 9.35
N GLU A 153 -7.28 -10.90 9.96
CA GLU A 153 -7.05 -9.87 10.98
C GLU A 153 -7.32 -8.46 10.45
N TRP A 154 -7.94 -7.64 11.28
CA TRP A 154 -8.08 -6.21 11.00
C TRP A 154 -6.85 -5.48 11.51
N ILE A 155 -6.01 -5.01 10.60
CA ILE A 155 -4.82 -4.22 10.94
C ILE A 155 -5.17 -2.74 10.89
N VAL A 156 -4.82 -2.02 11.97
CA VAL A 156 -4.84 -0.55 12.02
C VAL A 156 -3.41 -0.07 11.82
N PHE A 157 -3.14 0.47 10.65
CA PHE A 157 -1.80 0.92 10.27
C PHE A 157 -1.39 2.20 11.00
N PRO A 158 -0.07 2.45 11.24
CA PRO A 158 0.40 3.65 11.94
C PRO A 158 -0.09 4.95 11.30
N HIS A 159 -0.14 5.01 9.98
CA HIS A 159 -0.56 6.19 9.20
C HIS A 159 -2.08 6.34 9.06
N GLU A 160 -2.88 5.35 9.47
CA GLU A 160 -4.33 5.33 9.25
C GLU A 160 -5.07 6.01 10.41
N LEU A 161 -5.81 7.06 10.11
CA LEU A 161 -6.63 7.80 11.08
C LEU A 161 -8.10 7.89 10.67
N GLU A 162 -8.35 7.88 9.36
CA GLU A 162 -9.71 7.93 8.82
C GLU A 162 -10.49 6.68 9.19
N GLY A 163 -11.73 6.86 9.66
CA GLY A 163 -12.59 5.75 10.07
C GLY A 163 -12.39 5.27 11.50
N LEU A 164 -11.38 5.79 12.24
CA LEU A 164 -11.22 5.49 13.65
C LEU A 164 -12.16 6.35 14.50
N THR A 165 -12.80 5.71 15.49
CA THR A 165 -13.55 6.41 16.54
C THR A 165 -12.59 7.20 17.45
N PRO A 166 -13.07 8.18 18.23
CA PRO A 166 -12.22 8.88 19.20
C PRO A 166 -11.59 7.95 20.25
N GLU A 167 -12.24 6.85 20.58
CA GLU A 167 -11.74 5.85 21.52
C GLU A 167 -10.62 5.01 20.88
N GLU A 168 -10.80 4.57 19.67
CA GLU A 168 -9.77 3.86 18.89
C GLU A 168 -8.54 4.73 18.63
N MET A 169 -8.73 6.04 18.39
CA MET A 169 -7.60 6.97 18.31
C MET A 169 -6.84 7.06 19.62
N ARG A 170 -7.52 7.12 20.77
CA ARG A 170 -6.88 7.13 22.10
C ARG A 170 -6.13 5.82 22.38
N THR A 171 -6.73 4.71 21.97
CA THR A 171 -6.08 3.39 22.09
C THR A 171 -4.82 3.28 21.25
N LYS A 172 -4.86 3.84 20.04
CA LYS A 172 -3.74 3.86 19.13
C LYS A 172 -2.62 4.77 19.63
N ASP A 173 -2.96 6.00 19.98
CA ASP A 173 -2.03 7.03 20.46
C ASP A 173 -2.82 8.15 21.18
N PRO A 174 -2.68 8.28 22.52
CA PRO A 174 -3.39 9.31 23.28
C PRO A 174 -3.03 10.74 22.87
N ASP A 175 -1.75 11.02 22.57
CA ASP A 175 -1.28 12.35 22.20
C ASP A 175 -1.86 12.76 20.84
N LEU A 176 -1.88 11.83 19.88
CA LEU A 176 -2.50 12.04 18.58
C LEU A 176 -3.99 12.34 18.69
N ALA A 177 -4.71 11.59 19.53
CA ALA A 177 -6.14 11.81 19.76
C ALA A 177 -6.42 13.22 20.30
N GLN A 178 -5.56 13.71 21.20
CA GLN A 178 -5.64 15.06 21.73
C GLN A 178 -5.39 16.11 20.62
N LEU A 179 -4.33 15.96 19.84
CA LEU A 179 -3.99 16.86 18.73
C LEU A 179 -5.15 16.99 17.72
N VAL A 180 -5.75 15.86 17.34
CA VAL A 180 -6.91 15.86 16.42
C VAL A 180 -8.10 16.59 17.02
N ALA A 181 -8.40 16.38 18.32
CA ALA A 181 -9.50 17.06 19.01
C ALA A 181 -9.27 18.56 19.12
N GLU A 182 -8.05 19.01 19.36
CA GLU A 182 -7.68 20.43 19.39
C GLU A 182 -7.82 21.11 18.02
N CYS A 183 -7.37 20.44 16.96
CA CYS A 183 -7.52 20.96 15.61
C CYS A 183 -8.99 21.09 15.19
N ARG A 184 -9.82 20.08 15.49
CA ARG A 184 -11.26 20.11 15.19
C ARG A 184 -11.97 21.28 15.86
N ARG A 185 -11.58 21.65 17.09
CA ARG A 185 -12.16 22.82 17.83
C ARG A 185 -11.80 24.15 17.20
N LYS A 186 -10.71 24.23 16.42
CA LYS A 186 -10.28 25.48 15.75
C LYS A 186 -10.90 25.67 14.37
N VAL A 187 -11.44 24.61 13.77
CA VAL A 187 -12.02 24.64 12.42
C VAL A 187 -13.53 24.83 12.44
N ASN A 188 -14.19 24.57 13.58
CA ASN A 188 -15.60 24.85 13.84
C ASN A 188 -15.77 26.15 14.64
#